data_868854638318c79b4ef2b90aabef7873
#
_entry.id   868854638318c79b4ef2b90aabef7873
#
_cell.length_a   1.000
_cell.length_b   1.000
_cell.length_c   1.000
_cell.angle_alpha   90.00
_cell.angle_beta   90.00
_cell.angle_gamma   90.00
#
_symmetry.space_group_name_H-M   'P 1'
#
loop_
_entity.id
_entity.type
_entity.pdbx_description
1 polymer ?
#
loop_
_entity_poly.entity_id
_entity_poly.type
_entity_poly.pdbx_seq_one_letter_code
_entity_poly.pdbx_strand_id
1 'polypeptide(L)'
;GAIAYCRIKNGTVKVGDKIRLMASGKTFTVTEVGYFEPGSYSPAESLTAGEVGYIAASIKSLSDIRVGDTITVDDRPAEKPLPGYKKVNPMVYCGLYPVDGSDYENLKVALEKLQLNDAALEYEPETSAALGFGFRCGFLGLLHLEIIEERLDREFDLSLITTSPSVIYKVYKTDGTMVEIYNPADLPPADEISRIEEPFVQAEILTPKEFVGNIMEICQNRRGIYIDMKYLDTTRVTLIYELPLNEIIYDFFDKLKSKTKGYASFDYEIKEYRPSTLVKLYKIGRA
;
A
#
# COMPACT_ATOMS: atom_id res chain seq x y z
N GLY A 1 -15.26 21.14 2.97
CA GLY A 1 -15.59 19.78 3.40
C GLY A 1 -15.13 18.74 2.38
N ALA A 2 -15.23 17.47 2.71
CA ALA A 2 -14.89 16.40 1.80
C ALA A 2 -15.99 16.22 0.75
N ILE A 3 -15.58 15.93 -0.49
CA ILE A 3 -16.45 15.54 -1.59
C ILE A 3 -16.20 14.04 -1.83
N ALA A 4 -17.26 13.22 -1.72
CA ALA A 4 -17.19 11.80 -1.96
C ALA A 4 -17.43 11.48 -3.43
N TYR A 5 -16.46 10.88 -4.09
CA TYR A 5 -16.63 10.32 -5.44
C TYR A 5 -17.27 8.95 -5.31
N CYS A 6 -18.37 8.72 -5.99
CA CYS A 6 -19.15 7.51 -5.80
C CYS A 6 -19.75 6.98 -7.10
N ARG A 7 -20.03 5.68 -7.08
CA ARG A 7 -20.87 5.02 -8.08
C ARG A 7 -22.15 4.54 -7.40
N ILE A 8 -23.30 4.96 -7.93
CA ILE A 8 -24.60 4.52 -7.43
C ILE A 8 -24.85 3.10 -7.93
N LYS A 9 -24.98 2.15 -7.02
CA LYS A 9 -25.26 0.75 -7.34
C LYS A 9 -26.76 0.47 -7.39
N ASN A 10 -27.49 0.99 -6.42
CA ASN A 10 -28.95 0.80 -6.31
C ASN A 10 -29.59 2.09 -5.79
N GLY A 11 -30.82 2.34 -6.20
CA GLY A 11 -31.62 3.46 -5.70
C GLY A 11 -31.21 4.81 -6.29
N THR A 12 -31.50 5.84 -5.54
CA THR A 12 -31.26 7.25 -5.91
C THR A 12 -30.82 8.03 -4.70
N VAL A 13 -29.90 8.97 -4.87
CA VAL A 13 -29.51 9.96 -3.87
C VAL A 13 -29.76 11.36 -4.42
N LYS A 14 -30.27 12.25 -3.59
CA LYS A 14 -30.59 13.66 -3.96
C LYS A 14 -30.20 14.63 -2.88
N VAL A 15 -30.17 15.89 -3.21
CA VAL A 15 -29.94 16.97 -2.24
C VAL A 15 -31.01 16.92 -1.13
N GLY A 16 -30.57 17.05 0.12
CA GLY A 16 -31.42 16.97 1.30
C GLY A 16 -31.54 15.58 1.92
N ASP A 17 -31.15 14.53 1.21
CA ASP A 17 -31.16 13.17 1.76
C ASP A 17 -30.19 13.06 2.94
N LYS A 18 -30.59 12.31 3.96
CA LYS A 18 -29.70 11.93 5.05
C LYS A 18 -29.02 10.61 4.69
N ILE A 19 -27.71 10.64 4.54
CA ILE A 19 -26.90 9.48 4.20
C ILE A 19 -26.14 8.96 5.40
N ARG A 20 -25.81 7.67 5.38
CA ARG A 20 -24.98 6.98 6.36
C ARG A 20 -23.77 6.36 5.66
N LEU A 21 -22.57 6.57 6.22
CA LEU A 21 -21.36 5.87 5.87
C LEU A 21 -21.32 4.56 6.66
N MET A 22 -21.31 3.41 5.97
CA MET A 22 -21.48 2.12 6.65
C MET A 22 -20.27 1.70 7.46
N ALA A 23 -19.06 2.13 7.09
CA ALA A 23 -17.84 1.80 7.83
C ALA A 23 -17.73 2.54 9.17
N SER A 24 -18.06 3.84 9.19
CA SER A 24 -17.99 4.67 10.40
C SER A 24 -19.32 4.75 11.16
N GLY A 25 -20.45 4.37 10.54
CA GLY A 25 -21.79 4.53 11.06
C GLY A 25 -22.29 5.98 11.15
N LYS A 26 -21.47 6.95 10.72
CA LYS A 26 -21.79 8.39 10.79
C LYS A 26 -22.79 8.79 9.71
N THR A 27 -23.65 9.75 10.06
CA THR A 27 -24.69 10.26 9.17
C THR A 27 -24.44 11.71 8.80
N PHE A 28 -24.77 12.08 7.58
CA PHE A 28 -24.59 13.42 7.02
C PHE A 28 -25.77 13.77 6.13
N THR A 29 -26.05 15.07 5.99
CA THR A 29 -27.07 15.55 5.04
C THR A 29 -26.39 15.95 3.73
N VAL A 30 -26.91 15.45 2.62
CA VAL A 30 -26.43 15.76 1.28
C VAL A 30 -26.73 17.22 0.97
N THR A 31 -25.70 17.99 0.66
CA THR A 31 -25.81 19.40 0.29
C THR A 31 -25.77 19.60 -1.22
N GLU A 32 -25.11 18.71 -1.95
CA GLU A 32 -24.97 18.74 -3.39
C GLU A 32 -24.65 17.37 -3.93
N VAL A 33 -25.15 17.05 -5.12
CA VAL A 33 -24.77 15.89 -5.95
C VAL A 33 -24.51 16.36 -7.38
N GLY A 34 -23.72 15.61 -8.14
CA GLY A 34 -23.46 15.97 -9.52
C GLY A 34 -22.48 15.05 -10.21
N TYR A 35 -22.10 15.45 -11.43
CA TYR A 35 -21.22 14.73 -12.32
C TYR A 35 -19.87 15.42 -12.46
N PHE A 36 -18.90 14.67 -12.98
CA PHE A 36 -17.57 15.19 -13.33
C PHE A 36 -17.56 15.64 -14.78
N GLU A 37 -17.02 16.83 -15.00
CA GLU A 37 -16.68 17.36 -16.31
C GLU A 37 -15.19 17.70 -16.36
N PRO A 38 -14.55 17.76 -17.54
CA PRO A 38 -13.15 18.16 -17.63
C PRO A 38 -12.91 19.54 -16.98
N GLY A 39 -12.21 19.55 -15.85
CA GLY A 39 -11.86 20.77 -15.11
C GLY A 39 -12.97 21.38 -14.24
N SER A 40 -14.16 20.75 -14.13
CA SER A 40 -15.28 21.28 -13.35
C SER A 40 -16.20 20.19 -12.78
N TYR A 41 -17.09 20.61 -11.90
CA TYR A 41 -18.20 19.81 -11.37
C TYR A 41 -19.51 20.35 -11.97
N SER A 42 -20.39 19.45 -12.41
CA SER A 42 -21.72 19.77 -12.93
C SER A 42 -22.78 19.32 -11.91
N PRO A 43 -23.38 20.24 -11.13
CA PRO A 43 -24.42 19.91 -10.18
C PRO A 43 -25.64 19.28 -10.85
N ALA A 44 -26.27 18.33 -10.16
CA ALA A 44 -27.48 17.62 -10.60
C ALA A 44 -28.52 17.61 -9.47
N GLU A 45 -29.77 17.32 -9.82
CA GLU A 45 -30.84 17.18 -8.82
C GLU A 45 -30.71 15.87 -8.05
N SER A 46 -30.27 14.81 -8.72
CA SER A 46 -30.09 13.48 -8.14
C SER A 46 -29.11 12.63 -8.94
N LEU A 47 -28.59 11.59 -8.32
CA LEU A 47 -27.82 10.50 -8.95
C LEU A 47 -28.60 9.20 -8.80
N THR A 48 -28.71 8.43 -9.88
CA THR A 48 -29.47 7.18 -9.94
C THR A 48 -28.59 5.96 -10.18
N ALA A 49 -29.15 4.78 -10.02
CA ALA A 49 -28.43 3.52 -10.19
C ALA A 49 -27.71 3.42 -11.55
N GLY A 50 -26.43 3.08 -11.51
CA GLY A 50 -25.52 3.00 -12.66
C GLY A 50 -24.65 4.22 -12.87
N GLU A 51 -25.02 5.38 -12.33
CA GLU A 51 -24.31 6.64 -12.51
C GLU A 51 -23.09 6.74 -11.62
N VAL A 52 -22.09 7.49 -12.09
CA VAL A 52 -20.86 7.86 -11.38
C VAL A 52 -20.85 9.38 -11.23
N GLY A 53 -20.62 9.83 -10.00
CA GLY A 53 -20.64 11.25 -9.70
C GLY A 53 -20.07 11.53 -8.31
N TYR A 54 -20.39 12.71 -7.80
CA TYR A 54 -19.95 13.13 -6.48
C TYR A 54 -21.12 13.44 -5.53
N ILE A 55 -20.86 13.31 -4.25
CA ILE A 55 -21.75 13.70 -3.16
C ILE A 55 -20.97 14.63 -2.23
N ALA A 56 -21.49 15.84 -2.01
CA ALA A 56 -21.07 16.73 -0.95
C ALA A 56 -22.10 16.67 0.18
N ALA A 57 -21.66 16.40 1.41
CA ALA A 57 -22.55 16.14 2.54
C ALA A 57 -22.05 16.74 3.85
N SER A 58 -21.45 17.93 3.81
CA SER A 58 -20.96 18.65 5.01
C SER A 58 -20.00 17.82 5.90
N ILE A 59 -19.28 16.87 5.31
CA ILE A 59 -18.29 16.05 6.01
C ILE A 59 -17.10 16.94 6.36
N LYS A 60 -16.89 17.20 7.65
CA LYS A 60 -15.85 18.12 8.13
C LYS A 60 -14.52 17.42 8.36
N SER A 61 -14.55 16.17 8.80
CA SER A 61 -13.35 15.37 9.05
C SER A 61 -13.19 14.31 7.98
N LEU A 62 -12.03 14.29 7.34
CA LEU A 62 -11.70 13.29 6.32
C LEU A 62 -11.51 11.88 6.91
N SER A 63 -11.20 11.77 8.20
CA SER A 63 -11.16 10.49 8.91
C SER A 63 -12.53 9.79 9.00
N ASP A 64 -13.61 10.51 8.71
CA ASP A 64 -14.97 9.97 8.76
C ASP A 64 -15.36 9.21 7.50
N ILE A 65 -14.67 9.48 6.39
CA ILE A 65 -14.90 8.85 5.09
C ILE A 65 -13.68 8.05 4.67
N ARG A 66 -13.90 6.88 4.09
CA ARG A 66 -12.83 6.02 3.58
C ARG A 66 -13.12 5.63 2.15
N VAL A 67 -12.06 5.55 1.35
CA VAL A 67 -12.16 4.96 0.00
C VAL A 67 -12.61 3.50 0.14
N GLY A 68 -13.61 3.12 -0.66
CA GLY A 68 -14.20 1.79 -0.59
C GLY A 68 -15.32 1.62 0.42
N ASP A 69 -15.74 2.68 1.14
CA ASP A 69 -16.92 2.64 1.98
C ASP A 69 -18.21 2.53 1.16
N THR A 70 -19.27 2.08 1.81
CA THR A 70 -20.62 2.07 1.26
C THR A 70 -21.44 3.21 1.85
N ILE A 71 -21.99 4.05 0.99
CA ILE A 71 -22.93 5.09 1.35
C ILE A 71 -24.34 4.56 1.15
N THR A 72 -25.19 4.71 2.17
CA THR A 72 -26.61 4.32 2.10
C THR A 72 -27.49 5.45 2.62
N VAL A 73 -28.75 5.50 2.20
CA VAL A 73 -29.74 6.44 2.74
C VAL A 73 -30.13 6.00 4.14
N ASP A 74 -30.10 6.95 5.11
CA ASP A 74 -30.28 6.66 6.54
C ASP A 74 -31.67 6.13 6.88
N ASP A 75 -32.72 6.59 6.17
CA ASP A 75 -34.12 6.19 6.41
C ASP A 75 -34.40 4.75 5.95
N ARG A 76 -33.64 4.25 4.98
CA ARG A 76 -33.72 2.88 4.47
C ARG A 76 -32.31 2.34 4.23
N PRO A 77 -31.56 2.06 5.27
CA PRO A 77 -30.18 1.62 5.12
C PRO A 77 -30.10 0.24 4.48
N ALA A 78 -29.05 0.05 3.66
CA ALA A 78 -28.70 -1.26 3.17
C ALA A 78 -28.34 -2.20 4.33
N GLU A 79 -28.74 -3.46 4.26
CA GLU A 79 -28.45 -4.44 5.32
C GLU A 79 -26.97 -4.78 5.44
N LYS A 80 -26.24 -4.72 4.32
CA LYS A 80 -24.81 -5.06 4.25
C LYS A 80 -24.07 -4.07 3.35
N PRO A 81 -22.81 -3.78 3.65
CA PRO A 81 -21.97 -3.00 2.74
C PRO A 81 -21.78 -3.76 1.41
N LEU A 82 -21.52 -3.03 0.35
CA LEU A 82 -21.22 -3.60 -0.96
C LEU A 82 -19.95 -4.47 -0.88
N PRO A 83 -19.94 -5.65 -1.50
CA PRO A 83 -18.77 -6.52 -1.52
C PRO A 83 -17.69 -5.94 -2.45
N GLY A 84 -16.43 -6.32 -2.21
CA GLY A 84 -15.33 -6.10 -3.15
C GLY A 84 -14.32 -5.04 -2.74
N TYR A 85 -14.60 -4.23 -1.74
CA TYR A 85 -13.63 -3.28 -1.21
C TYR A 85 -12.97 -3.86 0.04
N LYS A 86 -11.70 -4.26 -0.08
CA LYS A 86 -10.87 -4.67 1.05
C LYS A 86 -9.92 -3.54 1.41
N LYS A 87 -9.65 -3.33 2.69
CA LYS A 87 -8.52 -2.49 3.10
C LYS A 87 -7.26 -3.13 2.54
N VAL A 88 -6.53 -2.40 1.72
CA VAL A 88 -5.22 -2.83 1.24
C VAL A 88 -4.21 -2.42 2.31
N ASN A 89 -3.50 -3.39 2.88
CA ASN A 89 -2.47 -3.10 3.86
C ASN A 89 -1.14 -2.84 3.16
N PRO A 90 -0.34 -1.89 3.65
CA PRO A 90 1.01 -1.70 3.17
C PRO A 90 1.83 -2.98 3.27
N MET A 91 2.71 -3.18 2.30
CA MET A 91 3.60 -4.35 2.23
C MET A 91 5.07 -3.97 2.43
N VAL A 92 5.41 -2.74 2.11
CA VAL A 92 6.77 -2.20 2.15
C VAL A 92 6.78 -0.98 3.05
N TYR A 93 7.76 -0.90 3.92
CA TYR A 93 7.90 0.19 4.87
C TYR A 93 9.27 0.83 4.75
N CYS A 94 9.33 2.17 4.81
CA CYS A 94 10.58 2.92 4.93
C CYS A 94 10.39 4.18 5.78
N GLY A 95 11.48 4.73 6.27
CA GLY A 95 11.50 6.02 6.93
C GLY A 95 11.70 7.13 5.90
N LEU A 96 10.88 8.18 5.98
CA LEU A 96 11.04 9.43 5.24
C LEU A 96 11.49 10.52 6.21
N TYR A 97 12.64 11.11 5.95
CA TYR A 97 13.24 12.16 6.79
C TYR A 97 13.51 13.39 5.94
N PRO A 98 13.12 14.60 6.37
CA PRO A 98 13.48 15.80 5.65
C PRO A 98 15.00 16.03 5.72
N VAL A 99 15.60 16.50 4.62
CA VAL A 99 17.02 16.88 4.59
C VAL A 99 17.28 18.02 5.56
N ASP A 100 16.39 19.01 5.63
CA ASP A 100 16.40 20.05 6.64
C ASP A 100 15.38 19.70 7.75
N GLY A 101 15.84 19.56 8.99
CA GLY A 101 14.98 19.22 10.12
C GLY A 101 13.88 20.24 10.41
N SER A 102 14.00 21.48 9.91
CA SER A 102 12.93 22.50 9.99
C SER A 102 11.70 22.16 9.16
N ASP A 103 11.84 21.28 8.15
CA ASP A 103 10.74 20.83 7.28
C ASP A 103 9.91 19.69 7.84
N TYR A 104 10.16 19.25 9.09
CA TYR A 104 9.38 18.16 9.70
C TYR A 104 7.87 18.42 9.72
N GLU A 105 7.44 19.62 10.13
CA GLU A 105 6.02 19.99 10.15
C GLU A 105 5.45 20.12 8.73
N ASN A 106 6.24 20.60 7.77
CA ASN A 106 5.84 20.67 6.36
C ASN A 106 5.64 19.25 5.79
N LEU A 107 6.53 18.32 6.10
CA LEU A 107 6.40 16.91 5.71
C LEU A 107 5.15 16.27 6.30
N LYS A 108 4.85 16.53 7.58
CA LYS A 108 3.63 16.05 8.22
C LYS A 108 2.39 16.51 7.49
N VAL A 109 2.28 17.81 7.22
CA VAL A 109 1.14 18.41 6.50
C VAL A 109 1.03 17.85 5.09
N ALA A 110 2.16 17.61 4.41
CA ALA A 110 2.18 17.02 3.09
C ALA A 110 1.66 15.58 3.09
N LEU A 111 2.13 14.74 4.04
CA LEU A 111 1.65 13.35 4.20
C LEU A 111 0.15 13.31 4.54
N GLU A 112 -0.33 14.19 5.42
CA GLU A 112 -1.76 14.33 5.72
C GLU A 112 -2.56 14.62 4.43
N LYS A 113 -2.10 15.55 3.60
CA LYS A 113 -2.77 15.89 2.33
C LYS A 113 -2.72 14.73 1.32
N LEU A 114 -1.59 14.05 1.20
CA LEU A 114 -1.47 12.90 0.31
C LEU A 114 -2.41 11.76 0.71
N GLN A 115 -2.51 11.46 2.00
CA GLN A 115 -3.39 10.42 2.53
C GLN A 115 -4.87 10.66 2.21
N LEU A 116 -5.29 11.91 1.98
CA LEU A 116 -6.66 12.22 1.56
C LEU A 116 -7.05 11.60 0.23
N ASN A 117 -6.07 11.48 -0.68
CA ASN A 117 -6.27 10.94 -2.02
C ASN A 117 -5.69 9.53 -2.18
N ASP A 118 -4.90 9.09 -1.22
CA ASP A 118 -4.25 7.80 -1.21
C ASP A 118 -4.54 7.04 0.09
N ALA A 119 -5.60 6.23 0.06
CA ALA A 119 -6.05 5.46 1.22
C ALA A 119 -5.08 4.33 1.62
N ALA A 120 -4.10 4.01 0.78
CA ALA A 120 -3.10 2.99 1.04
C ALA A 120 -1.86 3.54 1.75
N LEU A 121 -1.65 4.86 1.71
CA LEU A 121 -0.56 5.51 2.44
C LEU A 121 -0.84 5.50 3.94
N GLU A 122 -0.02 4.78 4.69
CA GLU A 122 0.01 4.82 6.15
C GLU A 122 1.31 5.47 6.61
N TYR A 123 1.26 6.28 7.67
CA TYR A 123 2.46 6.87 8.25
C TYR A 123 2.32 7.07 9.76
N GLU A 124 3.42 6.98 10.44
CA GLU A 124 3.56 7.24 11.88
C GLU A 124 4.85 8.01 12.17
N PRO A 125 4.90 8.83 13.20
CA PRO A 125 6.14 9.50 13.59
C PRO A 125 7.25 8.52 13.93
N GLU A 126 8.46 8.78 13.43
CA GLU A 126 9.65 8.00 13.73
C GLU A 126 10.82 8.93 14.06
N THR A 127 11.73 8.47 14.91
CA THR A 127 12.95 9.19 15.25
C THR A 127 14.17 8.32 14.97
N SER A 128 15.11 8.85 14.22
CA SER A 128 16.40 8.22 13.97
C SER A 128 17.52 8.98 14.69
N ALA A 129 18.42 8.26 15.34
CA ALA A 129 19.59 8.87 15.98
C ALA A 129 20.50 9.59 14.98
N ALA A 130 20.52 9.15 13.71
CA ALA A 130 21.36 9.72 12.66
C ALA A 130 20.65 10.79 11.81
N LEU A 131 19.32 10.65 11.61
CA LEU A 131 18.55 11.47 10.66
C LEU A 131 17.57 12.43 11.37
N GLY A 132 17.40 12.31 12.68
CA GLY A 132 16.48 13.15 13.44
C GLY A 132 15.03 12.68 13.35
N PHE A 133 14.09 13.63 13.33
CA PHE A 133 12.67 13.37 13.27
C PHE A 133 12.20 13.16 11.83
N GLY A 134 11.36 12.16 11.64
CA GLY A 134 10.76 11.83 10.36
C GLY A 134 9.48 10.99 10.54
N PHE A 135 9.10 10.30 9.51
CA PHE A 135 7.92 9.44 9.51
C PHE A 135 8.28 8.08 8.93
N ARG A 136 7.83 7.03 9.59
CA ARG A 136 7.75 5.70 9.02
C ARG A 136 6.50 5.63 8.15
N CYS A 137 6.69 5.32 6.90
CA CYS A 137 5.61 5.24 5.91
C CYS A 137 5.46 3.83 5.38
N GLY A 138 4.20 3.41 5.20
CA GLY A 138 3.84 2.14 4.60
C GLY A 138 3.30 2.32 3.19
N PHE A 139 3.75 1.47 2.26
CA PHE A 139 3.46 1.53 0.83
C PHE A 139 3.00 0.18 0.29
N LEU A 140 2.23 0.17 -0.80
CA LEU A 140 1.81 -1.06 -1.48
C LEU A 140 2.96 -1.80 -2.17
N GLY A 141 4.04 -1.08 -2.49
CA GLY A 141 5.23 -1.58 -3.15
C GLY A 141 6.16 -0.44 -3.53
N LEU A 142 7.26 -0.72 -4.24
CA LEU A 142 8.25 0.28 -4.62
C LEU A 142 7.69 1.37 -5.53
N LEU A 143 6.90 1.01 -6.53
CA LEU A 143 6.29 2.01 -7.42
C LEU A 143 5.42 3.00 -6.64
N HIS A 144 4.68 2.53 -5.65
CA HIS A 144 3.89 3.40 -4.79
C HIS A 144 4.79 4.35 -3.98
N LEU A 145 5.90 3.84 -3.44
CA LEU A 145 6.92 4.64 -2.75
C LEU A 145 7.47 5.74 -3.68
N GLU A 146 7.93 5.38 -4.87
CA GLU A 146 8.49 6.32 -5.85
C GLU A 146 7.48 7.42 -6.24
N ILE A 147 6.21 7.06 -6.43
CA ILE A 147 5.15 8.03 -6.73
C ILE A 147 4.95 9.00 -5.56
N ILE A 148 4.94 8.53 -4.33
CA ILE A 148 4.78 9.39 -3.15
C ILE A 148 5.99 10.30 -2.96
N GLU A 149 7.22 9.80 -3.15
CA GLU A 149 8.44 10.61 -3.10
C GLU A 149 8.42 11.72 -4.16
N GLU A 150 8.11 11.38 -5.40
CA GLU A 150 8.01 12.33 -6.49
C GLU A 150 6.94 13.40 -6.22
N ARG A 151 5.83 13.02 -5.61
CA ARG A 151 4.77 13.98 -5.23
C ARG A 151 5.20 14.89 -4.09
N LEU A 152 5.91 14.36 -3.09
CA LEU A 152 6.45 15.15 -1.98
C LEU A 152 7.46 16.18 -2.48
N ASP A 153 8.32 15.80 -3.42
CA ASP A 153 9.26 16.71 -4.06
C ASP A 153 8.54 17.78 -4.91
N ARG A 154 7.70 17.36 -5.87
CA ARG A 154 7.11 18.29 -6.86
C ARG A 154 5.94 19.13 -6.35
N GLU A 155 5.06 18.56 -5.52
CA GLU A 155 3.86 19.27 -5.06
C GLU A 155 4.12 20.07 -3.79
N PHE A 156 5.12 19.68 -2.98
CA PHE A 156 5.38 20.26 -1.67
C PHE A 156 6.77 20.85 -1.51
N ASP A 157 7.65 20.71 -2.52
CA ASP A 157 9.04 21.20 -2.53
C ASP A 157 9.85 20.66 -1.33
N LEU A 158 9.67 19.37 -1.02
CA LEU A 158 10.32 18.69 0.10
C LEU A 158 11.43 17.78 -0.39
N SER A 159 12.67 18.10 -0.01
CA SER A 159 13.82 17.21 -0.22
C SER A 159 13.91 16.20 0.93
N LEU A 160 13.90 14.91 0.59
CA LEU A 160 13.82 13.83 1.57
C LEU A 160 15.01 12.88 1.52
N ILE A 161 15.31 12.30 2.67
CA ILE A 161 16.17 11.12 2.80
C ILE A 161 15.25 9.93 3.07
N THR A 162 15.26 8.96 2.15
CA THR A 162 14.50 7.72 2.28
C THR A 162 15.41 6.61 2.78
N THR A 163 14.99 5.92 3.83
CA THR A 163 15.71 4.73 4.28
C THR A 163 15.43 3.55 3.34
N SER A 164 16.32 2.55 3.38
CA SER A 164 16.07 1.32 2.62
C SER A 164 14.72 0.72 2.97
N PRO A 165 13.87 0.42 1.98
CA PRO A 165 12.61 -0.24 2.20
C PRO A 165 12.79 -1.59 2.90
N SER A 166 11.87 -1.93 3.79
CA SER A 166 11.88 -3.17 4.55
C SER A 166 10.47 -3.78 4.64
N VAL A 167 10.40 -5.04 5.02
CA VAL A 167 9.16 -5.74 5.32
C VAL A 167 8.96 -5.85 6.82
N ILE A 168 7.74 -6.18 7.24
CA ILE A 168 7.46 -6.49 8.65
C ILE A 168 7.94 -7.90 8.94
N TYR A 169 8.75 -8.07 10.00
CA TYR A 169 9.16 -9.36 10.53
C TYR A 169 8.35 -9.67 11.80
N LYS A 170 7.92 -10.93 11.95
CA LYS A 170 7.33 -11.41 13.21
C LYS A 170 8.38 -12.13 14.02
N VAL A 171 8.69 -11.56 15.17
CA VAL A 171 9.71 -12.11 16.08
C VAL A 171 9.01 -12.74 17.29
N TYR A 172 9.21 -14.01 17.46
CA TYR A 172 8.74 -14.76 18.63
C TYR A 172 9.86 -14.82 19.65
N LYS A 173 9.59 -14.31 20.83
CA LYS A 173 10.54 -14.31 21.93
C LYS A 173 10.52 -15.64 22.70
N THR A 174 11.57 -15.89 23.47
CA THR A 174 11.70 -17.06 24.36
C THR A 174 10.66 -17.07 25.48
N ASP A 175 10.11 -15.92 25.85
CA ASP A 175 9.01 -15.79 26.83
C ASP A 175 7.62 -16.09 26.23
N GLY A 176 7.54 -16.44 24.93
CA GLY A 176 6.30 -16.76 24.22
C GLY A 176 5.59 -15.53 23.61
N THR A 177 6.08 -14.32 23.82
CA THR A 177 5.49 -13.13 23.20
C THR A 177 5.90 -13.00 21.71
N MET A 178 5.00 -12.44 20.89
CA MET A 178 5.27 -12.10 19.49
C MET A 178 5.28 -10.60 19.34
N VAL A 179 6.30 -10.09 18.67
CA VAL A 179 6.44 -8.68 18.33
C VAL A 179 6.63 -8.52 16.83
N GLU A 180 6.02 -7.50 16.26
CA GLU A 180 6.24 -7.12 14.86
C GLU A 180 7.38 -6.11 14.80
N ILE A 181 8.37 -6.41 13.97
CA ILE A 181 9.56 -5.58 13.79
C ILE A 181 9.53 -4.95 12.42
N TYR A 182 9.47 -3.66 12.41
CA TYR A 182 9.46 -2.83 11.19
C TYR A 182 10.86 -2.30 10.86
N ASN A 183 11.67 -2.07 11.88
CA ASN A 183 13.04 -1.56 11.74
C ASN A 183 14.02 -2.60 12.32
N PRO A 184 15.04 -3.03 11.56
CA PRO A 184 16.05 -3.95 12.07
C PRO A 184 16.77 -3.46 13.34
N ALA A 185 16.77 -2.14 13.61
CA ALA A 185 17.33 -1.58 14.85
C ALA A 185 16.59 -2.07 16.10
N ASP A 186 15.28 -2.29 16.00
CA ASP A 186 14.39 -2.68 17.10
C ASP A 186 14.38 -4.20 17.36
N LEU A 187 15.19 -4.96 16.61
CA LEU A 187 15.28 -6.41 16.81
C LEU A 187 15.80 -6.70 18.22
N PRO A 188 15.11 -7.54 19.02
CA PRO A 188 15.55 -7.95 20.33
C PRO A 188 16.96 -8.59 20.32
N PRO A 189 17.62 -8.68 21.47
CA PRO A 189 18.86 -9.47 21.61
C PRO A 189 18.65 -10.92 21.13
N ALA A 190 19.69 -11.52 20.55
CA ALA A 190 19.60 -12.84 19.93
C ALA A 190 19.20 -13.95 20.91
N ASP A 191 19.56 -13.83 22.18
CA ASP A 191 19.22 -14.74 23.27
C ASP A 191 17.74 -14.68 23.69
N GLU A 192 17.06 -13.58 23.39
CA GLU A 192 15.63 -13.44 23.61
C GLU A 192 14.78 -13.95 22.43
N ILE A 193 15.40 -14.25 21.28
CA ILE A 193 14.68 -14.66 20.08
C ILE A 193 14.57 -16.17 20.00
N SER A 194 13.33 -16.68 19.94
CA SER A 194 13.03 -18.08 19.66
C SER A 194 13.00 -18.37 18.17
N ARG A 195 12.31 -17.53 17.38
CA ARG A 195 12.24 -17.63 15.92
C ARG A 195 11.87 -16.29 15.29
N ILE A 196 12.24 -16.12 14.03
CA ILE A 196 11.85 -14.98 13.19
C ILE A 196 11.06 -15.52 12.01
N GLU A 197 9.94 -14.89 11.69
CA GLU A 197 9.15 -15.17 10.50
C GLU A 197 9.16 -13.96 9.57
N GLU A 198 9.30 -14.23 8.27
CA GLU A 198 9.22 -13.23 7.21
C GLU A 198 8.03 -13.49 6.28
N PRO A 199 7.46 -12.44 5.64
CA PRO A 199 6.36 -12.60 4.71
C PRO A 199 6.83 -13.26 3.41
N PHE A 200 6.11 -14.28 2.97
CA PHE A 200 6.26 -14.91 1.67
C PHE A 200 5.14 -14.49 0.75
N VAL A 201 5.48 -14.30 -0.51
CA VAL A 201 4.53 -14.00 -1.58
C VAL A 201 4.45 -15.15 -2.55
N GLN A 202 3.29 -15.32 -3.17
CA GLN A 202 3.14 -16.08 -4.39
C GLN A 202 3.33 -15.12 -5.55
N ALA A 203 4.34 -15.39 -6.37
CA ALA A 203 4.73 -14.58 -7.52
C ALA A 203 4.33 -15.30 -8.81
N GLU A 204 3.68 -14.59 -9.72
CA GLU A 204 3.32 -15.05 -11.05
C GLU A 204 4.11 -14.26 -12.10
N ILE A 205 4.93 -14.97 -12.88
CA ILE A 205 5.81 -14.37 -13.87
C ILE A 205 5.44 -14.90 -15.26
N LEU A 206 4.77 -14.05 -16.03
CA LEU A 206 4.44 -14.35 -17.42
C LEU A 206 5.59 -13.97 -18.33
N THR A 207 6.03 -14.90 -19.20
CA THR A 207 7.21 -14.73 -20.07
C THR A 207 7.13 -15.57 -21.33
N PRO A 208 7.84 -15.19 -22.41
CA PRO A 208 8.16 -16.09 -23.51
C PRO A 208 9.02 -17.26 -23.03
N LYS A 209 8.81 -18.45 -23.63
CA LYS A 209 9.51 -19.70 -23.24
C LYS A 209 11.03 -19.59 -23.23
N GLU A 210 11.58 -18.82 -24.14
CA GLU A 210 13.05 -18.66 -24.28
C GLU A 210 13.72 -18.07 -23.04
N PHE A 211 12.96 -17.35 -22.17
CA PHE A 211 13.49 -16.72 -20.96
C PHE A 211 13.24 -17.52 -19.67
N VAL A 212 12.60 -18.69 -19.76
CA VAL A 212 12.26 -19.51 -18.58
C VAL A 212 13.51 -19.82 -17.75
N GLY A 213 14.61 -20.24 -18.36
CA GLY A 213 15.85 -20.53 -17.66
C GLY A 213 16.43 -19.33 -16.92
N ASN A 214 16.39 -18.15 -17.53
CA ASN A 214 16.86 -16.91 -16.90
C ASN A 214 16.03 -16.54 -15.66
N ILE A 215 14.72 -16.72 -15.75
CA ILE A 215 13.80 -16.42 -14.63
C ILE A 215 14.00 -17.42 -13.50
N MET A 216 14.13 -18.70 -13.82
CA MET A 216 14.43 -19.74 -12.82
C MET A 216 15.71 -19.43 -12.04
N GLU A 217 16.78 -19.03 -12.75
CA GLU A 217 18.04 -18.62 -12.13
C GLU A 217 17.85 -17.42 -11.18
N ILE A 218 17.13 -16.38 -11.63
CA ILE A 218 16.85 -15.20 -10.78
C ILE A 218 16.09 -15.61 -9.53
N CYS A 219 15.02 -16.38 -9.67
CA CYS A 219 14.19 -16.80 -8.53
C CYS A 219 14.96 -17.69 -7.55
N GLN A 220 15.79 -18.63 -8.04
CA GLN A 220 16.61 -19.48 -7.18
C GLN A 220 17.63 -18.66 -6.38
N ASN A 221 18.28 -17.68 -7.01
CA ASN A 221 19.22 -16.79 -6.32
C ASN A 221 18.55 -15.89 -5.26
N ARG A 222 17.22 -15.80 -5.27
CA ARG A 222 16.37 -15.04 -4.34
C ARG A 222 15.59 -15.95 -3.39
N ARG A 223 16.13 -17.11 -3.07
CA ARG A 223 15.48 -18.08 -2.16
C ARG A 223 14.07 -18.51 -2.60
N GLY A 224 13.80 -18.41 -3.92
CA GLY A 224 12.52 -18.75 -4.50
C GLY A 224 12.27 -20.25 -4.54
N ILE A 225 11.07 -20.64 -4.19
CA ILE A 225 10.58 -22.01 -4.23
C ILE A 225 9.71 -22.14 -5.49
N TYR A 226 10.13 -22.96 -6.43
CA TYR A 226 9.34 -23.27 -7.62
C TYR A 226 8.06 -24.02 -7.25
N ILE A 227 6.92 -23.57 -7.73
CA ILE A 227 5.62 -24.20 -7.48
C ILE A 227 5.08 -24.85 -8.73
N ASP A 228 4.94 -24.08 -9.83
CA ASP A 228 4.30 -24.57 -11.05
C ASP A 228 4.72 -23.76 -12.28
N MET A 229 4.47 -24.34 -13.45
CA MET A 229 4.62 -23.65 -14.74
C MET A 229 3.42 -23.96 -15.63
N LYS A 230 2.65 -22.93 -15.98
CA LYS A 230 1.46 -23.06 -16.83
C LYS A 230 1.72 -22.48 -18.22
N TYR A 231 1.39 -23.25 -19.25
CA TYR A 231 1.44 -22.77 -20.61
C TYR A 231 0.19 -21.96 -20.93
N LEU A 232 0.37 -20.69 -21.26
CA LEU A 232 -0.74 -19.84 -21.70
C LEU A 232 -1.08 -20.11 -23.17
N ASP A 233 -0.03 -20.25 -23.99
CA ASP A 233 -0.12 -20.61 -25.40
C ASP A 233 1.17 -21.33 -25.85
N THR A 234 1.38 -21.49 -27.16
CA THR A 234 2.55 -22.17 -27.72
C THR A 234 3.87 -21.43 -27.47
N THR A 235 3.83 -20.14 -27.15
CA THR A 235 5.00 -19.25 -27.04
C THR A 235 5.22 -18.69 -25.65
N ARG A 236 4.17 -18.61 -24.80
CA ARG A 236 4.22 -17.96 -23.49
C ARG A 236 3.86 -18.92 -22.37
N VAL A 237 4.52 -18.71 -21.23
CA VAL A 237 4.33 -19.48 -20.01
C VAL A 237 4.21 -18.54 -18.81
N THR A 238 3.48 -18.98 -17.79
CA THR A 238 3.45 -18.37 -16.48
C THR A 238 4.20 -19.28 -15.51
N LEU A 239 5.26 -18.74 -14.89
CA LEU A 239 5.99 -19.39 -13.80
C LEU A 239 5.40 -18.94 -12.48
N ILE A 240 5.14 -19.88 -11.58
CA ILE A 240 4.63 -19.63 -10.25
C ILE A 240 5.72 -19.98 -9.24
N TYR A 241 6.10 -19.01 -8.44
CA TYR A 241 7.10 -19.12 -7.39
C TYR A 241 6.56 -18.62 -6.06
N GLU A 242 7.10 -19.15 -4.97
CA GLU A 242 7.00 -18.53 -3.65
C GLU A 242 8.34 -17.91 -3.30
N LEU A 243 8.32 -16.64 -2.95
CA LEU A 243 9.52 -15.85 -2.66
C LEU A 243 9.34 -15.09 -1.35
N PRO A 244 10.41 -14.91 -0.56
CA PRO A 244 10.37 -13.94 0.52
C PRO A 244 10.13 -12.53 -0.05
N LEU A 245 9.20 -11.79 0.53
CA LEU A 245 8.85 -10.44 0.04
C LEU A 245 10.08 -9.54 0.00
N ASN A 246 10.96 -9.62 1.00
CA ASN A 246 12.17 -8.81 1.06
C ASN A 246 13.13 -9.03 -0.11
N GLU A 247 13.10 -10.21 -0.74
CA GLU A 247 13.97 -10.53 -1.89
C GLU A 247 13.48 -9.92 -3.21
N ILE A 248 12.22 -9.50 -3.28
CA ILE A 248 11.64 -8.92 -4.49
C ILE A 248 11.51 -7.39 -4.43
N ILE A 249 11.68 -6.79 -3.25
CA ILE A 249 11.59 -5.33 -3.07
C ILE A 249 12.73 -4.61 -3.78
N TYR A 250 13.94 -5.21 -3.81
CA TYR A 250 15.11 -4.59 -4.43
C TYR A 250 15.41 -5.22 -5.78
N ASP A 251 15.70 -4.42 -6.75
CA ASP A 251 16.28 -4.75 -8.07
C ASP A 251 15.72 -6.03 -8.77
N PHE A 252 14.78 -6.75 -8.16
CA PHE A 252 14.22 -7.98 -8.73
C PHE A 252 13.49 -7.70 -10.03
N PHE A 253 12.63 -6.68 -10.04
CA PHE A 253 11.89 -6.30 -11.24
C PHE A 253 12.80 -5.84 -12.36
N ASP A 254 13.81 -5.03 -12.05
CA ASP A 254 14.80 -4.54 -13.03
C ASP A 254 15.62 -5.68 -13.60
N LYS A 255 16.05 -6.62 -12.75
CA LYS A 255 16.74 -7.84 -13.19
C LYS A 255 15.85 -8.71 -14.07
N LEU A 256 14.58 -8.86 -13.68
CA LEU A 256 13.60 -9.61 -14.46
C LEU A 256 13.44 -8.99 -15.86
N LYS A 257 13.22 -7.68 -15.94
CA LYS A 257 13.10 -6.95 -17.19
C LYS A 257 14.37 -7.04 -18.03
N SER A 258 15.51 -6.81 -17.44
CA SER A 258 16.82 -6.87 -18.12
C SER A 258 17.09 -8.25 -18.71
N LYS A 259 16.86 -9.33 -17.95
CA LYS A 259 17.12 -10.72 -18.37
C LYS A 259 16.09 -11.25 -19.36
N THR A 260 14.96 -10.60 -19.53
CA THR A 260 13.87 -10.98 -20.44
C THR A 260 13.64 -9.96 -21.56
N LYS A 261 14.57 -9.03 -21.78
CA LYS A 261 14.46 -7.96 -22.79
C LYS A 261 13.16 -7.15 -22.65
N GLY A 262 12.65 -6.99 -21.43
CA GLY A 262 11.42 -6.28 -21.13
C GLY A 262 10.13 -7.10 -21.28
N TYR A 263 10.18 -8.35 -21.74
CA TYR A 263 8.98 -9.13 -22.05
C TYR A 263 8.29 -9.73 -20.82
N ALA A 264 8.99 -9.95 -19.70
CA ALA A 264 8.35 -10.52 -18.53
C ALA A 264 7.38 -9.53 -17.87
N SER A 265 6.20 -10.00 -17.49
CA SER A 265 5.34 -9.33 -16.53
C SER A 265 5.39 -10.06 -15.19
N PHE A 266 5.22 -9.31 -14.11
CA PHE A 266 5.37 -9.79 -12.76
C PHE A 266 4.22 -9.27 -11.91
N ASP A 267 3.54 -10.19 -11.24
CA ASP A 267 2.52 -9.92 -10.24
C ASP A 267 2.76 -10.79 -9.01
N TYR A 268 2.34 -10.33 -7.84
CA TYR A 268 2.51 -11.09 -6.61
C TYR A 268 1.44 -10.72 -5.58
N GLU A 269 1.15 -11.67 -4.69
CA GLU A 269 0.29 -11.47 -3.54
C GLU A 269 0.91 -12.08 -2.28
N ILE A 270 0.66 -11.48 -1.12
CA ILE A 270 1.11 -12.03 0.17
C ILE A 270 0.38 -13.35 0.41
N LYS A 271 1.14 -14.40 0.70
CA LYS A 271 0.62 -15.71 1.01
C LYS A 271 0.56 -15.96 2.51
N GLU A 272 1.71 -15.97 3.16
CA GLU A 272 1.84 -16.29 4.59
C GLU A 272 3.19 -15.83 5.16
N TYR A 273 3.31 -15.90 6.49
CA TYR A 273 4.58 -15.74 7.18
C TYR A 273 5.21 -17.11 7.40
N ARG A 274 6.55 -17.22 7.18
CA ARG A 274 7.31 -18.45 7.38
C ARG A 274 8.56 -18.20 8.22
N PRO A 275 8.95 -19.19 9.07
CA PRO A 275 10.23 -19.13 9.76
C PRO A 275 11.40 -19.02 8.79
N SER A 276 12.33 -18.14 9.12
CA SER A 276 13.54 -17.92 8.35
C SER A 276 14.76 -17.77 9.25
N THR A 277 15.90 -18.25 8.76
CA THR A 277 17.18 -18.10 9.44
C THR A 277 17.74 -16.71 9.11
N LEU A 278 17.32 -15.72 9.87
CA LEU A 278 17.75 -14.32 9.71
C LEU A 278 18.66 -13.94 10.85
N VAL A 279 19.68 -13.11 10.54
CA VAL A 279 20.63 -12.59 11.53
C VAL A 279 20.72 -11.07 11.39
N LYS A 280 20.85 -10.37 12.52
CA LYS A 280 21.09 -8.93 12.53
C LYS A 280 22.53 -8.65 12.09
N LEU A 281 22.67 -7.96 10.98
CA LEU A 281 23.98 -7.51 10.50
C LEU A 281 24.28 -6.14 11.06
N TYR A 282 25.43 -6.02 11.74
CA TYR A 282 25.96 -4.75 12.20
C TYR A 282 27.03 -4.26 11.24
N LYS A 283 26.81 -3.13 10.59
CA LYS A 283 27.84 -2.47 9.79
C LYS A 283 28.67 -1.60 10.72
N ILE A 284 29.85 -2.09 11.11
CA ILE A 284 30.81 -1.30 11.88
C ILE A 284 31.53 -0.40 10.88
N GLY A 285 31.16 0.90 10.86
CA GLY A 285 31.94 1.91 10.15
C GLY A 285 33.31 2.10 10.83
N ARG A 286 34.37 2.10 10.04
CA ARG A 286 35.63 2.69 10.54
C ARG A 286 35.41 4.20 10.67
N ALA A 287 35.70 4.73 11.86
CA ALA A 287 35.83 6.16 12.10
C ALA A 287 36.97 6.74 11.27
#